data_22e2ccd418d2a14d5616efc870312e30
#
_entry.id   22e2ccd418d2a14d5616efc870312e30
#
_cell.length_a   1.000
_cell.length_b   1.000
_cell.length_c   1.000
_cell.angle_alpha   90.00
_cell.angle_beta   90.00
_cell.angle_gamma   90.00
#
_symmetry.space_group_name_H-M   'P 1'
#
loop_
_entity.id
_entity.type
_entity.pdbx_description
1 polymer ?
#
loop_
_entity_poly.entity_id
_entity_poly.type
_entity_poly.pdbx_seq_one_letter_code
_entity_poly.pdbx_strand_id
1 'polypeptide(L)'
;MQSLPSPRLHVARLARIAHFVPLSAAALMLGVAMSFTAPYLSLFGVEAAGMSPLLAGVFMTLIAASGVVASTWAGRWSDRRDRHRPLLVASLAAAALGFALLCVLRAHGPVIGAGTILLGAGAVSLSQIFSFARAVLPVDDEAQRELASAALRTMLSVAWVFGPALGALILAQTGFTGLFLAAAAGFVACAAIVARIPEPARRPAAVHVRAVGDDAKTPVESTAIVGAPRASVLRTLVALTLMGLAANATMIVLPLYIVRGLGGTPTNVSAALGLAALLEIPMMLWLGVRSTRLDKARWLTACAAVHAAYFIGLAAVTRVDMILPLQLLSACVVAITSCLGMTRVCDLMPTRPGTATAMFFSTARVGSIASGVLSGACVDLFGYRATFAGCCGLALVAFALLARDARGERGGASDASGTAEPARRRFDAPH
;
A
#
# COMPACT_ATOMS: atom_id res chain seq x y z
N MET A 1 -4.63 -4.55 -36.68
CA MET A 1 -4.52 -3.43 -35.74
C MET A 1 -5.94 -3.00 -35.35
N GLN A 2 -6.53 -3.60 -34.33
CA GLN A 2 -7.81 -3.10 -33.79
C GLN A 2 -7.50 -1.82 -33.01
N SER A 3 -8.09 -0.71 -33.44
CA SER A 3 -8.01 0.57 -32.76
C SER A 3 -8.54 0.41 -31.33
N LEU A 4 -7.67 0.60 -30.35
CA LEU A 4 -8.08 0.67 -28.95
C LEU A 4 -9.15 1.77 -28.82
N PRO A 5 -10.34 1.46 -28.33
CA PRO A 5 -11.40 2.45 -28.16
C PRO A 5 -10.94 3.53 -27.20
N SER A 6 -11.32 4.77 -27.46
CA SER A 6 -10.87 5.93 -26.70
C SER A 6 -11.23 5.81 -25.19
N PRO A 7 -10.40 6.33 -24.26
CA PRO A 7 -10.64 6.25 -22.82
C PRO A 7 -12.02 6.78 -22.40
N ARG A 8 -12.56 7.75 -23.13
CA ARG A 8 -13.91 8.32 -22.88
C ARG A 8 -15.04 7.31 -23.10
N LEU A 9 -14.89 6.39 -24.05
CA LEU A 9 -15.87 5.33 -24.32
C LEU A 9 -15.89 4.28 -23.18
N HIS A 10 -14.74 3.99 -22.59
CA HIS A 10 -14.65 3.07 -21.47
C HIS A 10 -15.31 3.64 -20.21
N VAL A 11 -15.06 4.91 -19.88
CA VAL A 11 -15.70 5.58 -18.72
C VAL A 11 -17.21 5.67 -18.91
N ALA A 12 -17.68 6.02 -20.12
CA ALA A 12 -19.13 6.09 -20.41
C ALA A 12 -19.81 4.71 -20.31
N ARG A 13 -19.12 3.62 -20.66
CA ARG A 13 -19.62 2.26 -20.50
C ARG A 13 -19.72 1.86 -19.03
N LEU A 14 -18.70 2.17 -18.23
CA LEU A 14 -18.69 1.88 -16.79
C LEU A 14 -19.79 2.65 -16.06
N ALA A 15 -20.02 3.92 -16.39
CA ALA A 15 -21.08 4.73 -15.78
C ALA A 15 -22.49 4.19 -16.03
N ARG A 16 -22.70 3.38 -17.07
CA ARG A 16 -23.98 2.70 -17.38
C ARG A 16 -24.19 1.41 -16.59
N ILE A 17 -23.15 0.88 -15.94
CA ILE A 17 -23.29 -0.31 -15.10
C ILE A 17 -24.07 0.09 -13.84
N ALA A 18 -25.12 -0.67 -13.53
CA ALA A 18 -25.90 -0.42 -12.32
C ALA A 18 -25.01 -0.42 -11.08
N HIS A 19 -25.24 0.55 -10.20
CA HIS A 19 -24.49 0.76 -8.95
C HIS A 19 -23.01 1.16 -9.07
N PHE A 20 -22.43 1.29 -10.27
CA PHE A 20 -21.01 1.67 -10.44
C PHE A 20 -20.74 3.11 -9.95
N VAL A 21 -21.62 4.06 -10.28
CA VAL A 21 -21.45 5.47 -9.87
C VAL A 21 -21.52 5.63 -8.34
N PRO A 22 -22.53 5.10 -7.64
CA PRO A 22 -22.54 5.19 -6.17
C PRO A 22 -21.39 4.43 -5.52
N LEU A 23 -20.92 3.31 -6.07
CA LEU A 23 -19.72 2.61 -5.58
C LEU A 23 -18.45 3.46 -5.77
N SER A 24 -18.32 4.12 -6.90
CA SER A 24 -17.19 5.04 -7.17
C SER A 24 -17.20 6.23 -6.20
N ALA A 25 -18.37 6.79 -5.93
CA ALA A 25 -18.54 7.85 -4.94
C ALA A 25 -18.19 7.35 -3.51
N ALA A 26 -18.63 6.15 -3.14
CA ALA A 26 -18.28 5.54 -1.87
C ALA A 26 -16.77 5.29 -1.74
N ALA A 27 -16.11 4.78 -2.80
CA ALA A 27 -14.66 4.57 -2.83
C ALA A 27 -13.88 5.88 -2.72
N LEU A 28 -14.30 6.92 -3.45
CA LEU A 28 -13.71 8.25 -3.34
C LEU A 28 -13.87 8.83 -1.93
N MET A 29 -15.07 8.76 -1.35
CA MET A 29 -15.35 9.26 -0.02
C MET A 29 -14.54 8.52 1.06
N LEU A 30 -14.44 7.18 0.95
CA LEU A 30 -13.59 6.36 1.80
C LEU A 30 -12.12 6.79 1.68
N GLY A 31 -11.64 6.93 0.45
CA GLY A 31 -10.27 7.36 0.17
C GLY A 31 -9.96 8.73 0.76
N VAL A 32 -10.86 9.70 0.59
CA VAL A 32 -10.72 11.05 1.15
C VAL A 32 -10.69 11.00 2.68
N ALA A 33 -11.66 10.31 3.32
CA ALA A 33 -11.71 10.20 4.78
C ALA A 33 -10.46 9.54 5.38
N MET A 34 -9.86 8.58 4.69
CA MET A 34 -8.62 7.95 5.12
C MET A 34 -7.39 8.83 4.88
N SER A 35 -7.28 9.40 3.68
CA SER A 35 -6.06 10.09 3.24
C SER A 35 -5.82 11.42 3.96
N PHE A 36 -6.88 12.17 4.28
CA PHE A 36 -6.70 13.44 4.97
C PHE A 36 -6.44 13.30 6.48
N THR A 37 -6.73 12.14 7.10
CA THR A 37 -6.44 11.90 8.52
C THR A 37 -5.12 11.19 8.76
N ALA A 38 -4.70 10.30 7.84
CA ALA A 38 -3.56 9.40 8.03
C ALA A 38 -2.26 10.13 8.46
N PRO A 39 -1.83 11.22 7.81
CA PRO A 39 -0.58 11.90 8.18
C PRO A 39 -0.67 12.66 9.51
N TYR A 40 -1.87 13.01 9.96
CA TYR A 40 -2.08 13.83 11.14
C TYR A 40 -2.40 13.02 12.40
N LEU A 41 -2.57 11.71 12.28
CA LEU A 41 -2.89 10.85 13.43
C LEU A 41 -1.69 10.71 14.38
N SER A 42 -0.46 10.61 13.85
CA SER A 42 0.76 10.64 14.66
C SER A 42 0.97 12.01 15.30
N LEU A 43 0.71 13.09 14.56
CA LEU A 43 0.79 14.45 15.07
C LEU A 43 -0.23 14.69 16.20
N PHE A 44 -1.46 14.21 16.05
CA PHE A 44 -2.48 14.24 17.11
C PHE A 44 -2.01 13.54 18.38
N GLY A 45 -1.43 12.35 18.25
CA GLY A 45 -0.90 11.61 19.40
C GLY A 45 0.08 12.42 20.22
N VAL A 46 1.00 13.10 19.54
CA VAL A 46 2.07 13.89 20.20
C VAL A 46 1.58 15.27 20.63
N GLU A 47 0.85 15.98 19.76
CA GLU A 47 0.47 17.38 20.00
C GLU A 47 -0.77 17.56 20.88
N ALA A 48 -1.81 16.74 20.63
CA ALA A 48 -3.10 16.91 21.29
C ALA A 48 -3.32 15.93 22.44
N ALA A 49 -2.81 14.70 22.32
CA ALA A 49 -2.89 13.71 23.40
C ALA A 49 -1.66 13.70 24.33
N GLY A 50 -0.59 14.48 24.01
CA GLY A 50 0.60 14.58 24.86
C GLY A 50 1.45 13.32 24.94
N MET A 51 1.36 12.43 23.96
CA MET A 51 2.12 11.17 23.90
C MET A 51 3.60 11.46 23.60
N SER A 52 4.51 10.66 24.19
CA SER A 52 5.89 10.61 23.68
C SER A 52 5.92 10.04 22.26
N PRO A 53 6.98 10.30 21.47
CA PRO A 53 7.13 9.70 20.13
C PRO A 53 7.04 8.17 20.15
N LEU A 54 7.59 7.51 21.18
CA LEU A 54 7.48 6.08 21.38
C LEU A 54 6.02 5.64 21.57
N LEU A 55 5.27 6.32 22.45
CA LEU A 55 3.89 5.97 22.72
C LEU A 55 2.98 6.20 21.51
N ALA A 56 3.23 7.27 20.75
CA ALA A 56 2.57 7.52 19.47
C ALA A 56 2.91 6.42 18.44
N GLY A 57 4.15 5.95 18.41
CA GLY A 57 4.58 4.81 17.60
C GLY A 57 3.87 3.50 17.99
N VAL A 58 3.74 3.22 19.30
CA VAL A 58 2.96 2.09 19.81
C VAL A 58 1.49 2.21 19.38
N PHE A 59 0.89 3.39 19.51
CA PHE A 59 -0.47 3.66 19.07
C PHE A 59 -0.68 3.33 17.59
N MET A 60 0.21 3.82 16.70
CA MET A 60 0.15 3.53 15.26
C MET A 60 0.35 2.04 14.94
N THR A 61 1.26 1.38 15.64
CA THR A 61 1.49 -0.08 15.50
C THR A 61 0.26 -0.89 15.92
N LEU A 62 -0.38 -0.54 17.02
CA LEU A 62 -1.58 -1.24 17.50
C LEU A 62 -2.75 -1.08 16.52
N ILE A 63 -2.94 0.11 15.95
CA ILE A 63 -3.95 0.33 14.89
C ILE A 63 -3.64 -0.53 13.66
N ALA A 64 -2.39 -0.56 13.20
CA ALA A 64 -1.99 -1.35 12.04
C ALA A 64 -2.17 -2.86 12.29
N ALA A 65 -1.72 -3.35 13.44
CA ALA A 65 -1.81 -4.76 13.81
C ALA A 65 -3.27 -5.21 13.95
N SER A 66 -4.08 -4.45 14.69
CA SER A 66 -5.51 -4.74 14.85
C SER A 66 -6.25 -4.69 13.51
N GLY A 67 -5.89 -3.74 12.62
CA GLY A 67 -6.42 -3.65 11.26
C GLY A 67 -6.11 -4.89 10.41
N VAL A 68 -4.90 -5.43 10.51
CA VAL A 68 -4.53 -6.69 9.82
C VAL A 68 -5.33 -7.87 10.34
N VAL A 69 -5.44 -8.00 11.67
CA VAL A 69 -6.23 -9.07 12.31
C VAL A 69 -7.70 -8.96 11.91
N ALA A 70 -8.28 -7.77 12.05
CA ALA A 70 -9.68 -7.51 11.71
C ALA A 70 -9.97 -7.77 10.22
N SER A 71 -9.11 -7.30 9.31
CA SER A 71 -9.27 -7.50 7.87
C SER A 71 -9.16 -8.98 7.48
N THR A 72 -8.26 -9.73 8.12
CA THR A 72 -8.10 -11.16 7.87
C THR A 72 -9.32 -11.95 8.36
N TRP A 73 -9.82 -11.62 9.55
CA TRP A 73 -11.02 -12.25 10.09
C TRP A 73 -12.27 -11.91 9.25
N ALA A 74 -12.43 -10.63 8.91
CA ALA A 74 -13.55 -10.15 8.11
C ALA A 74 -13.58 -10.77 6.71
N GLY A 75 -12.40 -10.92 6.06
CA GLY A 75 -12.29 -11.62 4.78
C GLY A 75 -12.81 -13.06 4.87
N ARG A 76 -12.29 -13.84 5.83
CA ARG A 76 -12.75 -15.23 6.04
C ARG A 76 -14.24 -15.33 6.37
N TRP A 77 -14.76 -14.37 7.11
CA TRP A 77 -16.18 -14.36 7.48
C TRP A 77 -17.07 -14.02 6.28
N SER A 78 -16.70 -12.99 5.49
CA SER A 78 -17.45 -12.58 4.30
C SER A 78 -17.47 -13.68 3.24
N ASP A 79 -16.33 -14.36 3.02
CA ASP A 79 -16.20 -15.44 2.05
C ASP A 79 -17.08 -16.66 2.42
N ARG A 80 -17.19 -16.97 3.73
CA ARG A 80 -18.03 -18.08 4.20
C ARG A 80 -19.53 -17.79 4.10
N ARG A 81 -19.94 -16.53 4.27
CA ARG A 81 -21.36 -16.13 4.36
C ARG A 81 -21.89 -15.47 3.10
N ASP A 82 -21.00 -15.16 2.15
CA ASP A 82 -21.31 -14.41 0.92
C ASP A 82 -22.09 -13.11 1.21
N ARG A 83 -21.66 -12.42 2.30
CA ARG A 83 -22.23 -11.16 2.78
C ARG A 83 -21.14 -10.15 3.05
N HIS A 84 -21.02 -9.15 2.18
CA HIS A 84 -20.00 -8.12 2.26
C HIS A 84 -20.54 -6.80 2.85
N ARG A 85 -21.79 -6.45 2.54
CA ARG A 85 -22.40 -5.16 2.97
C ARG A 85 -22.43 -4.97 4.48
N PRO A 86 -22.88 -5.93 5.33
CA PRO A 86 -22.96 -5.70 6.77
C PRO A 86 -21.57 -5.48 7.39
N LEU A 87 -20.54 -6.19 6.92
CA LEU A 87 -19.16 -5.97 7.38
C LEU A 87 -18.61 -4.62 6.95
N LEU A 88 -18.88 -4.21 5.69
CA LEU A 88 -18.45 -2.92 5.20
C LEU A 88 -19.11 -1.77 5.99
N VAL A 89 -20.43 -1.84 6.18
CA VAL A 89 -21.15 -0.82 6.98
C VAL A 89 -20.67 -0.80 8.43
N ALA A 90 -20.48 -1.97 9.06
CA ALA A 90 -19.97 -2.06 10.42
C ALA A 90 -18.56 -1.49 10.57
N SER A 91 -17.67 -1.76 9.61
CA SER A 91 -16.31 -1.20 9.64
C SER A 91 -16.28 0.31 9.42
N LEU A 92 -17.13 0.83 8.54
CA LEU A 92 -17.28 2.27 8.33
C LEU A 92 -17.85 2.96 9.58
N ALA A 93 -18.85 2.35 10.23
CA ALA A 93 -19.40 2.82 11.49
C ALA A 93 -18.36 2.80 12.62
N ALA A 94 -17.54 1.75 12.69
CA ALA A 94 -16.44 1.66 13.66
C ALA A 94 -15.43 2.79 13.44
N ALA A 95 -15.01 3.05 12.20
CA ALA A 95 -14.11 4.15 11.89
C ALA A 95 -14.73 5.52 12.26
N ALA A 96 -15.99 5.75 11.90
CA ALA A 96 -16.70 6.98 12.25
C ALA A 96 -16.77 7.21 13.76
N LEU A 97 -17.13 6.16 14.52
CA LEU A 97 -17.16 6.21 15.98
C LEU A 97 -15.76 6.44 16.58
N GLY A 98 -14.74 5.76 16.02
CA GLY A 98 -13.35 5.94 16.42
C GLY A 98 -12.90 7.38 16.30
N PHE A 99 -13.09 8.02 15.14
CA PHE A 99 -12.76 9.43 14.95
C PHE A 99 -13.62 10.36 15.82
N ALA A 100 -14.91 10.08 15.96
CA ALA A 100 -15.77 10.87 16.86
C ALA A 100 -15.29 10.82 18.31
N LEU A 101 -14.85 9.66 18.81
CA LEU A 101 -14.30 9.54 20.16
C LEU A 101 -12.95 10.28 20.29
N LEU A 102 -12.11 10.27 19.29
CA LEU A 102 -10.84 11.03 19.30
C LEU A 102 -11.06 12.55 19.38
N CYS A 103 -12.27 13.06 19.05
CA CYS A 103 -12.60 14.47 19.27
C CYS A 103 -12.60 14.86 20.75
N VAL A 104 -12.97 13.95 21.63
CA VAL A 104 -13.16 14.21 23.07
C VAL A 104 -12.10 13.55 23.95
N LEU A 105 -11.54 12.41 23.52
CA LEU A 105 -10.53 11.68 24.27
C LEU A 105 -9.17 12.39 24.20
N ARG A 106 -8.51 12.53 25.35
CA ARG A 106 -7.14 13.09 25.48
C ARG A 106 -6.24 12.22 26.33
N ALA A 107 -6.79 11.41 27.25
CA ALA A 107 -5.99 10.48 28.03
C ALA A 107 -5.44 9.33 27.17
N HIS A 108 -4.18 8.96 27.39
CA HIS A 108 -3.45 8.00 26.54
C HIS A 108 -4.16 6.64 26.42
N GLY A 109 -4.58 6.04 27.53
CA GLY A 109 -5.24 4.72 27.54
C GLY A 109 -6.51 4.68 26.67
N PRO A 110 -7.51 5.56 26.91
CA PRO A 110 -8.70 5.66 26.08
C PRO A 110 -8.43 5.95 24.59
N VAL A 111 -7.45 6.84 24.27
CA VAL A 111 -7.07 7.13 22.88
C VAL A 111 -6.50 5.89 22.20
N ILE A 112 -5.57 5.20 22.86
CA ILE A 112 -4.97 3.97 22.34
C ILE A 112 -6.03 2.87 22.19
N GLY A 113 -6.89 2.70 23.19
CA GLY A 113 -7.99 1.72 23.14
C GLY A 113 -8.97 1.99 21.99
N ALA A 114 -9.47 3.22 21.87
CA ALA A 114 -10.38 3.61 20.81
C ALA A 114 -9.72 3.45 19.43
N GLY A 115 -8.49 3.91 19.26
CA GLY A 115 -7.75 3.74 18.00
C GLY A 115 -7.52 2.29 17.63
N THR A 116 -7.03 1.48 18.57
CA THR A 116 -6.75 0.05 18.33
C THR A 116 -8.01 -0.71 17.94
N ILE A 117 -9.10 -0.53 18.66
CA ILE A 117 -10.33 -1.32 18.47
C ILE A 117 -11.12 -0.75 17.26
N LEU A 118 -11.40 0.55 17.27
CA LEU A 118 -12.35 1.14 16.32
C LEU A 118 -11.68 1.51 14.99
N LEU A 119 -10.51 2.18 15.00
CA LEU A 119 -9.83 2.49 13.74
C LEU A 119 -9.22 1.22 13.12
N GLY A 120 -8.75 0.26 13.95
CA GLY A 120 -8.35 -1.05 13.46
C GLY A 120 -9.49 -1.81 12.79
N ALA A 121 -10.68 -1.86 13.40
CA ALA A 121 -11.86 -2.42 12.76
C ALA A 121 -12.26 -1.62 11.50
N GLY A 122 -12.07 -0.30 11.52
CA GLY A 122 -12.30 0.58 10.38
C GLY A 122 -11.43 0.25 9.16
N ALA A 123 -10.21 -0.23 9.36
CA ALA A 123 -9.29 -0.62 8.28
C ALA A 123 -9.85 -1.75 7.38
N VAL A 124 -10.81 -2.53 7.87
CA VAL A 124 -11.53 -3.57 7.12
C VAL A 124 -12.26 -2.96 5.92
N SER A 125 -12.74 -1.71 6.01
CA SER A 125 -13.52 -1.04 4.97
C SER A 125 -12.80 -0.99 3.63
N LEU A 126 -11.47 -0.83 3.64
CA LEU A 126 -10.67 -0.76 2.41
C LEU A 126 -10.69 -2.08 1.62
N SER A 127 -10.64 -3.22 2.28
CA SER A 127 -10.72 -4.52 1.61
C SER A 127 -12.16 -4.88 1.26
N GLN A 128 -13.11 -4.58 2.13
CA GLN A 128 -14.50 -4.94 1.94
C GLN A 128 -15.20 -4.12 0.85
N ILE A 129 -14.78 -2.88 0.55
CA ILE A 129 -15.38 -2.10 -0.53
C ILE A 129 -15.11 -2.75 -1.90
N PHE A 130 -13.95 -3.36 -2.10
CA PHE A 130 -13.64 -4.10 -3.33
C PHE A 130 -14.38 -5.42 -3.41
N SER A 131 -14.49 -6.15 -2.30
CA SER A 131 -15.25 -7.40 -2.23
C SER A 131 -16.74 -7.13 -2.48
N PHE A 132 -17.31 -6.10 -1.87
CA PHE A 132 -18.68 -5.68 -2.07
C PHE A 132 -18.93 -5.23 -3.52
N ALA A 133 -18.01 -4.46 -4.12
CA ALA A 133 -18.11 -4.05 -5.52
C ALA A 133 -18.14 -5.25 -6.46
N ARG A 134 -17.32 -6.26 -6.24
CA ARG A 134 -17.35 -7.52 -7.02
C ARG A 134 -18.65 -8.28 -6.89
N ALA A 135 -19.28 -8.27 -5.72
CA ALA A 135 -20.53 -8.94 -5.46
C ALA A 135 -21.75 -8.23 -6.08
N VAL A 136 -21.72 -6.88 -6.12
CA VAL A 136 -22.87 -6.06 -6.50
C VAL A 136 -22.88 -5.67 -7.98
N LEU A 137 -21.70 -5.52 -8.62
CA LEU A 137 -21.64 -5.12 -10.02
C LEU A 137 -22.09 -6.26 -10.92
N PRO A 138 -23.16 -6.06 -11.74
CA PRO A 138 -23.69 -7.07 -12.66
C PRO A 138 -22.82 -7.12 -13.91
N VAL A 139 -21.61 -7.64 -13.80
CA VAL A 139 -20.64 -7.74 -14.89
C VAL A 139 -20.30 -9.22 -15.10
N ASP A 140 -20.66 -9.75 -16.24
CA ASP A 140 -20.39 -11.13 -16.63
C ASP A 140 -19.02 -11.28 -17.31
N ASP A 141 -18.52 -10.22 -17.94
CA ASP A 141 -17.21 -10.18 -18.60
C ASP A 141 -16.10 -9.87 -17.61
N GLU A 142 -15.07 -10.74 -17.54
CA GLU A 142 -13.92 -10.58 -16.65
C GLU A 142 -13.14 -9.30 -16.94
N ALA A 143 -12.99 -8.92 -18.22
CA ALA A 143 -12.29 -7.70 -18.59
C ALA A 143 -13.00 -6.42 -18.07
N GLN A 144 -14.35 -6.41 -18.09
CA GLN A 144 -15.11 -5.30 -17.52
C GLN A 144 -15.03 -5.29 -15.98
N ARG A 145 -14.96 -6.46 -15.34
CA ARG A 145 -14.81 -6.59 -13.88
C ARG A 145 -13.46 -6.06 -13.42
N GLU A 146 -12.40 -6.39 -14.15
CA GLU A 146 -11.07 -5.85 -13.91
C GLU A 146 -11.02 -4.33 -14.10
N LEU A 147 -11.64 -3.83 -15.18
CA LEU A 147 -11.72 -2.40 -15.48
C LEU A 147 -12.49 -1.64 -14.38
N ALA A 148 -13.61 -2.18 -13.90
CA ALA A 148 -14.36 -1.59 -12.78
C ALA A 148 -13.53 -1.55 -11.49
N SER A 149 -12.82 -2.62 -11.17
CA SER A 149 -11.91 -2.69 -10.02
C SER A 149 -10.75 -1.68 -10.14
N ALA A 150 -10.18 -1.53 -11.33
CA ALA A 150 -9.14 -0.54 -11.62
C ALA A 150 -9.67 0.90 -11.45
N ALA A 151 -10.89 1.18 -11.92
CA ALA A 151 -11.51 2.49 -11.77
C ALA A 151 -11.76 2.84 -10.29
N LEU A 152 -12.24 1.89 -9.47
CA LEU A 152 -12.40 2.10 -8.03
C LEU A 152 -11.06 2.37 -7.32
N ARG A 153 -9.99 1.67 -7.70
CA ARG A 153 -8.63 1.95 -7.21
C ARG A 153 -8.16 3.33 -7.61
N THR A 154 -8.46 3.77 -8.83
CA THR A 154 -8.14 5.13 -9.29
C THR A 154 -8.84 6.18 -8.44
N MET A 155 -10.09 5.98 -8.03
CA MET A 155 -10.80 6.90 -7.13
C MET A 155 -10.09 7.02 -5.78
N LEU A 156 -9.62 5.91 -5.23
CA LEU A 156 -8.81 5.93 -4.00
C LEU A 156 -7.48 6.68 -4.21
N SER A 157 -6.79 6.45 -5.32
CA SER A 157 -5.52 7.15 -5.62
C SER A 157 -5.73 8.66 -5.78
N VAL A 158 -6.78 9.08 -6.46
CA VAL A 158 -7.17 10.49 -6.57
C VAL A 158 -7.40 11.11 -5.20
N ALA A 159 -8.06 10.39 -4.30
CA ALA A 159 -8.27 10.84 -2.93
C ALA A 159 -6.96 11.07 -2.16
N TRP A 160 -5.95 10.24 -2.37
CA TRP A 160 -4.63 10.40 -1.73
C TRP A 160 -3.85 11.62 -2.24
N VAL A 161 -4.11 12.08 -3.47
CA VAL A 161 -3.48 13.31 -4.01
C VAL A 161 -3.98 14.55 -3.27
N PHE A 162 -5.30 14.66 -3.07
CA PHE A 162 -5.92 15.85 -2.50
C PHE A 162 -6.15 15.75 -0.99
N GLY A 163 -6.23 14.53 -0.46
CA GLY A 163 -6.58 14.28 0.93
C GLY A 163 -5.68 14.99 1.95
N PRO A 164 -4.34 14.85 1.87
CA PRO A 164 -3.45 15.53 2.81
C PRO A 164 -3.61 17.06 2.80
N ALA A 165 -3.83 17.66 1.62
CA ALA A 165 -4.06 19.10 1.48
C ALA A 165 -5.40 19.54 2.11
N LEU A 166 -6.45 18.76 1.88
CA LEU A 166 -7.75 18.98 2.52
C LEU A 166 -7.64 18.84 4.05
N GLY A 167 -6.91 17.82 4.51
CA GLY A 167 -6.66 17.60 5.93
C GLY A 167 -5.93 18.76 6.60
N ALA A 168 -4.88 19.31 5.95
CA ALA A 168 -4.19 20.48 6.47
C ALA A 168 -5.08 21.70 6.55
N LEU A 169 -5.91 21.94 5.54
CA LEU A 169 -6.83 23.08 5.51
C LEU A 169 -7.85 22.98 6.67
N ILE A 170 -8.44 21.81 6.85
CA ILE A 170 -9.39 21.56 7.94
C ILE A 170 -8.69 21.71 9.31
N LEU A 171 -7.50 21.09 9.45
CA LEU A 171 -6.71 21.16 10.68
C LEU A 171 -6.34 22.61 11.05
N ALA A 172 -5.92 23.42 10.07
CA ALA A 172 -5.55 24.81 10.28
C ALA A 172 -6.74 25.68 10.73
N GLN A 173 -7.95 25.40 10.23
CA GLN A 173 -9.14 26.21 10.54
C GLN A 173 -9.87 25.74 11.80
N THR A 174 -9.92 24.44 12.06
CA THR A 174 -10.80 23.85 13.08
C THR A 174 -10.09 22.92 14.06
N GLY A 175 -8.76 22.80 13.95
CA GLY A 175 -7.95 21.91 14.78
C GLY A 175 -8.25 20.44 14.57
N PHE A 176 -7.71 19.60 15.45
CA PHE A 176 -7.89 18.15 15.39
C PHE A 176 -9.34 17.71 15.54
N THR A 177 -10.15 18.46 16.34
CA THR A 177 -11.57 18.17 16.52
C THR A 177 -12.33 18.27 15.21
N GLY A 178 -12.13 19.36 14.46
CA GLY A 178 -12.76 19.53 13.15
C GLY A 178 -12.28 18.51 12.13
N LEU A 179 -10.97 18.18 12.13
CA LEU A 179 -10.39 17.15 11.27
C LEU A 179 -11.07 15.80 11.50
N PHE A 180 -11.22 15.38 12.76
CA PHE A 180 -11.80 14.08 13.09
C PHE A 180 -13.33 14.05 12.91
N LEU A 181 -14.04 15.16 13.15
CA LEU A 181 -15.47 15.26 12.83
C LEU A 181 -15.70 15.14 11.32
N ALA A 182 -14.88 15.80 10.51
CA ALA A 182 -14.95 15.68 9.06
C ALA A 182 -14.68 14.25 8.60
N ALA A 183 -13.73 13.55 9.23
CA ALA A 183 -13.46 12.13 8.97
C ALA A 183 -14.68 11.27 9.33
N ALA A 184 -15.21 11.43 10.53
CA ALA A 184 -16.39 10.70 10.98
C ALA A 184 -17.58 10.93 10.03
N ALA A 185 -17.82 12.16 9.61
CA ALA A 185 -18.86 12.49 8.64
C ALA A 185 -18.61 11.81 7.27
N GLY A 186 -17.36 11.79 6.79
CA GLY A 186 -16.99 11.10 5.56
C GLY A 186 -17.25 9.59 5.62
N PHE A 187 -16.90 8.94 6.73
CA PHE A 187 -17.18 7.52 6.94
C PHE A 187 -18.69 7.24 7.05
N VAL A 188 -19.45 8.10 7.73
CA VAL A 188 -20.91 7.99 7.81
C VAL A 188 -21.55 8.17 6.43
N ALA A 189 -21.11 9.16 5.65
CA ALA A 189 -21.59 9.38 4.29
C ALA A 189 -21.30 8.17 3.39
N CYS A 190 -20.09 7.61 3.47
CA CYS A 190 -19.74 6.38 2.76
C CYS A 190 -20.66 5.22 3.19
N ALA A 191 -20.90 5.03 4.50
CA ALA A 191 -21.79 3.99 5.02
C ALA A 191 -23.24 4.20 4.52
N ALA A 192 -23.73 5.43 4.46
CA ALA A 192 -25.05 5.75 3.95
C ALA A 192 -25.20 5.45 2.45
N ILE A 193 -24.16 5.73 1.65
CA ILE A 193 -24.14 5.36 0.22
C ILE A 193 -24.19 3.84 0.06
N VAL A 194 -23.30 3.12 0.75
CA VAL A 194 -23.23 1.65 0.71
C VAL A 194 -24.52 0.99 1.19
N ALA A 195 -25.15 1.54 2.24
CA ALA A 195 -26.39 1.01 2.78
C ALA A 195 -27.57 1.06 1.79
N ARG A 196 -27.55 2.01 0.84
CA ARG A 196 -28.59 2.15 -0.20
C ARG A 196 -28.38 1.25 -1.40
N ILE A 197 -27.20 0.62 -1.55
CA ILE A 197 -26.91 -0.29 -2.65
C ILE A 197 -27.44 -1.69 -2.28
N PRO A 198 -28.38 -2.26 -3.02
CA PRO A 198 -28.90 -3.60 -2.73
C PRO A 198 -27.79 -4.65 -2.92
N GLU A 199 -27.59 -5.51 -1.93
CA GLU A 199 -26.75 -6.69 -2.10
C GLU A 199 -27.62 -7.79 -2.72
N PRO A 200 -27.22 -8.41 -3.84
CA PRO A 200 -28.00 -9.46 -4.46
C PRO A 200 -28.21 -10.63 -3.49
N ALA A 201 -29.41 -11.18 -3.46
CA ALA A 201 -29.69 -12.40 -2.72
C ALA A 201 -28.74 -13.52 -3.24
N ARG A 202 -28.28 -14.36 -2.31
CA ARG A 202 -27.33 -15.45 -2.51
C ARG A 202 -27.52 -16.10 -3.88
N ARG A 203 -26.58 -15.96 -4.80
CA ARG A 203 -26.51 -16.78 -6.00
C ARG A 203 -26.33 -18.22 -5.51
N PRO A 204 -27.17 -19.20 -5.99
CA PRO A 204 -26.86 -20.60 -5.74
C PRO A 204 -25.43 -20.83 -6.21
N ALA A 205 -24.63 -21.47 -5.40
CA ALA A 205 -23.22 -21.71 -5.66
C ALA A 205 -23.08 -22.30 -7.08
N ALA A 206 -22.70 -21.46 -8.05
CA ALA A 206 -22.05 -21.98 -9.23
C ALA A 206 -20.82 -22.71 -8.66
N VAL A 207 -20.71 -23.97 -9.01
CA VAL A 207 -19.66 -24.90 -8.61
C VAL A 207 -18.35 -24.13 -8.66
N HIS A 208 -17.90 -23.65 -7.51
CA HIS A 208 -16.57 -23.12 -7.41
C HIS A 208 -15.67 -24.28 -7.77
N VAL A 209 -15.05 -24.19 -8.94
CA VAL A 209 -13.80 -24.91 -9.16
C VAL A 209 -12.99 -24.60 -7.91
N ARG A 210 -12.89 -25.61 -7.06
CA ARG A 210 -12.14 -25.58 -5.80
C ARG A 210 -10.82 -24.90 -6.12
N ALA A 211 -10.64 -23.68 -5.62
CA ALA A 211 -9.31 -23.14 -5.51
C ALA A 211 -8.54 -24.20 -4.73
N VAL A 212 -7.58 -24.83 -5.41
CA VAL A 212 -6.65 -25.80 -4.86
C VAL A 212 -5.92 -25.10 -3.73
N GLY A 213 -6.39 -25.28 -2.50
CA GLY A 213 -5.89 -24.53 -1.36
C GLY A 213 -6.25 -25.06 0.02
N ASP A 214 -6.87 -26.25 0.13
CA ASP A 214 -7.22 -26.81 1.44
C ASP A 214 -6.68 -28.24 1.68
N ASP A 215 -5.76 -28.70 0.84
CA ASP A 215 -4.98 -29.93 1.10
C ASP A 215 -3.61 -29.59 1.68
N ALA A 216 -3.61 -28.91 2.83
CA ALA A 216 -2.41 -28.70 3.64
C ALA A 216 -2.08 -29.94 4.52
N LYS A 217 -2.20 -31.15 3.96
CA LYS A 217 -1.76 -32.41 4.62
C LYS A 217 -1.24 -33.45 3.63
N THR A 218 -0.56 -33.04 2.60
CA THR A 218 0.34 -33.98 1.89
C THR A 218 1.77 -33.47 2.04
N PRO A 219 2.74 -34.35 2.41
CA PRO A 219 4.14 -33.99 2.38
C PRO A 219 4.47 -33.59 0.94
N VAL A 220 4.97 -32.38 0.76
CA VAL A 220 5.38 -31.89 -0.55
C VAL A 220 6.60 -32.72 -0.97
N GLU A 221 6.34 -33.76 -1.77
CA GLU A 221 7.39 -34.40 -2.55
C GLU A 221 8.07 -33.32 -3.40
N SER A 222 9.38 -33.26 -3.25
CA SER A 222 10.28 -32.29 -3.85
C SER A 222 10.39 -32.56 -5.36
N THR A 223 9.35 -32.14 -6.12
CA THR A 223 9.50 -32.04 -7.58
C THR A 223 10.24 -30.75 -7.89
N ALA A 224 11.33 -30.87 -8.64
CA ALA A 224 12.22 -29.81 -9.06
C ALA A 224 11.43 -28.60 -9.61
N ILE A 225 11.45 -27.49 -8.85
CA ILE A 225 10.76 -26.25 -9.17
C ILE A 225 11.60 -25.54 -10.24
N VAL A 226 11.09 -25.48 -11.47
CA VAL A 226 11.57 -24.54 -12.49
C VAL A 226 11.13 -23.14 -12.05
N GLY A 227 11.85 -22.55 -11.13
CA GLY A 227 11.61 -21.23 -10.56
C GLY A 227 12.93 -20.72 -10.00
N ALA A 228 13.02 -19.42 -9.76
CA ALA A 228 14.19 -18.80 -9.17
C ALA A 228 14.58 -19.49 -7.84
N PRO A 229 15.89 -19.53 -7.47
CA PRO A 229 16.33 -20.09 -6.21
C PRO A 229 15.53 -19.50 -5.03
N ARG A 230 15.10 -20.32 -4.09
CA ARG A 230 14.35 -19.87 -2.87
C ARG A 230 15.03 -18.70 -2.17
N ALA A 231 16.37 -18.65 -2.23
CA ALA A 231 17.17 -17.58 -1.67
C ALA A 231 16.93 -16.24 -2.37
N SER A 232 16.70 -16.19 -3.69
CA SER A 232 16.40 -14.96 -4.43
C SER A 232 15.01 -14.42 -4.08
N VAL A 233 14.01 -15.31 -4.00
CA VAL A 233 12.67 -14.93 -3.54
C VAL A 233 12.73 -14.33 -2.15
N LEU A 234 13.40 -14.99 -1.20
CA LEU A 234 13.51 -14.52 0.19
C LEU A 234 14.22 -13.17 0.27
N ARG A 235 15.35 -12.99 -0.45
CA ARG A 235 16.09 -11.72 -0.47
C ARG A 235 15.24 -10.58 -1.01
N THR A 236 14.52 -10.80 -2.11
CA THR A 236 13.60 -9.80 -2.68
C THR A 236 12.48 -9.44 -1.68
N LEU A 237 11.85 -10.42 -1.04
CA LEU A 237 10.80 -10.18 -0.06
C LEU A 237 11.33 -9.43 1.18
N VAL A 238 12.49 -9.80 1.70
CA VAL A 238 13.12 -9.10 2.83
C VAL A 238 13.46 -7.66 2.43
N ALA A 239 14.05 -7.44 1.27
CA ALA A 239 14.37 -6.09 0.78
C ALA A 239 13.11 -5.23 0.66
N LEU A 240 12.02 -5.74 0.09
CA LEU A 240 10.74 -5.04 -0.02
C LEU A 240 10.13 -4.77 1.37
N THR A 241 10.29 -5.69 2.34
CA THR A 241 9.84 -5.47 3.72
C THR A 241 10.62 -4.33 4.38
N LEU A 242 11.94 -4.29 4.24
CA LEU A 242 12.78 -3.22 4.79
C LEU A 242 12.46 -1.86 4.15
N MET A 243 12.28 -1.82 2.84
CA MET A 243 11.86 -0.60 2.13
C MET A 243 10.46 -0.16 2.58
N GLY A 244 9.53 -1.10 2.71
CA GLY A 244 8.17 -0.85 3.20
C GLY A 244 8.15 -0.34 4.65
N LEU A 245 8.99 -0.90 5.52
CA LEU A 245 9.15 -0.44 6.90
C LEU A 245 9.64 1.01 6.92
N ALA A 246 10.69 1.33 6.16
CA ALA A 246 11.25 2.69 6.10
C ALA A 246 10.25 3.69 5.51
N ALA A 247 9.48 3.31 4.48
CA ALA A 247 8.44 4.15 3.90
C ALA A 247 7.28 4.43 4.89
N ASN A 248 6.82 3.40 5.63
CA ASN A 248 5.80 3.59 6.66
C ASN A 248 6.33 4.41 7.86
N ALA A 249 7.59 4.22 8.25
CA ALA A 249 8.23 5.06 9.27
C ALA A 249 8.22 6.53 8.85
N THR A 250 8.49 6.83 7.57
CA THR A 250 8.41 8.19 7.04
C THR A 250 7.00 8.78 7.16
N MET A 251 5.96 8.01 6.84
CA MET A 251 4.58 8.48 6.97
C MET A 251 4.21 8.89 8.41
N ILE A 252 4.84 8.26 9.41
CA ILE A 252 4.64 8.56 10.83
C ILE A 252 5.54 9.71 11.31
N VAL A 253 6.82 9.68 10.93
CA VAL A 253 7.85 10.57 11.48
C VAL A 253 7.95 11.90 10.75
N LEU A 254 7.72 11.92 9.42
CA LEU A 254 7.87 13.14 8.61
C LEU A 254 6.95 14.28 9.07
N PRO A 255 5.65 14.07 9.36
CA PRO A 255 4.79 15.12 9.91
C PRO A 255 5.33 15.68 11.23
N LEU A 256 5.78 14.81 12.14
CA LEU A 256 6.36 15.21 13.42
C LEU A 256 7.67 15.98 13.22
N TYR A 257 8.52 15.53 12.30
CA TYR A 257 9.79 16.20 11.99
C TYR A 257 9.57 17.59 11.39
N ILE A 258 8.62 17.75 10.47
CA ILE A 258 8.28 19.05 9.88
C ILE A 258 7.81 20.01 10.97
N VAL A 259 6.84 19.60 11.81
CA VAL A 259 6.20 20.48 12.78
C VAL A 259 7.10 20.73 13.99
N ARG A 260 7.61 19.67 14.62
CA ARG A 260 8.40 19.78 15.87
C ARG A 260 9.90 19.94 15.64
N GLY A 261 10.44 19.25 14.62
CA GLY A 261 11.88 19.26 14.36
C GLY A 261 12.35 20.50 13.60
N LEU A 262 11.56 21.00 12.67
CA LEU A 262 11.92 22.11 11.79
C LEU A 262 11.07 23.37 12.03
N GLY A 263 10.11 23.36 12.96
CA GLY A 263 9.24 24.51 13.23
C GLY A 263 8.26 24.85 12.11
N GLY A 264 7.96 23.87 11.25
CA GLY A 264 6.99 24.02 10.15
C GLY A 264 5.54 23.93 10.62
N THR A 265 4.64 24.00 9.67
CA THR A 265 3.19 23.98 9.89
C THR A 265 2.55 22.71 9.29
N PRO A 266 1.32 22.35 9.69
CA PRO A 266 0.56 21.28 9.01
C PRO A 266 0.41 21.50 7.50
N THR A 267 0.40 22.75 7.04
CA THR A 267 0.39 23.09 5.60
C THR A 267 1.68 22.62 4.90
N ASN A 268 2.82 22.73 5.54
CA ASN A 268 4.09 22.20 5.00
C ASN A 268 4.05 20.66 4.90
N VAL A 269 3.45 19.98 5.88
CA VAL A 269 3.24 18.52 5.83
C VAL A 269 2.40 18.17 4.60
N SER A 270 1.29 18.87 4.42
CA SER A 270 0.39 18.67 3.29
C SER A 270 1.07 18.94 1.96
N ALA A 271 1.85 20.03 1.84
CA ALA A 271 2.59 20.36 0.64
C ALA A 271 3.59 19.24 0.27
N ALA A 272 4.32 18.72 1.26
CA ALA A 272 5.27 17.64 1.05
C ALA A 272 4.58 16.36 0.57
N LEU A 273 3.55 15.88 1.29
CA LEU A 273 2.85 14.64 0.96
C LEU A 273 2.01 14.77 -0.32
N GLY A 274 1.37 15.92 -0.53
CA GLY A 274 0.60 16.20 -1.74
C GLY A 274 1.49 16.25 -2.99
N LEU A 275 2.67 16.87 -2.89
CA LEU A 275 3.64 16.90 -3.98
C LEU A 275 4.17 15.51 -4.30
N ALA A 276 4.48 14.68 -3.29
CA ALA A 276 4.89 13.29 -3.50
C ALA A 276 3.82 12.52 -4.27
N ALA A 277 2.57 12.56 -3.83
CA ALA A 277 1.45 11.88 -4.47
C ALA A 277 1.19 12.40 -5.90
N LEU A 278 1.32 13.71 -6.14
CA LEU A 278 1.15 14.29 -7.46
C LEU A 278 2.23 13.81 -8.44
N LEU A 279 3.48 13.73 -8.00
CA LEU A 279 4.61 13.25 -8.80
C LEU A 279 4.56 11.73 -9.05
N GLU A 280 3.99 10.98 -8.11
CA GLU A 280 3.84 9.52 -8.20
C GLU A 280 2.96 9.10 -9.38
N ILE A 281 1.87 9.82 -9.67
CA ILE A 281 0.90 9.47 -10.72
C ILE A 281 1.55 9.32 -12.10
N PRO A 282 2.23 10.34 -12.67
CA PRO A 282 2.84 10.23 -13.98
C PRO A 282 3.93 9.16 -14.03
N MET A 283 4.66 8.97 -12.92
CA MET A 283 5.69 7.95 -12.82
C MET A 283 5.12 6.54 -12.84
N MET A 284 4.03 6.28 -12.10
CA MET A 284 3.32 5.00 -12.13
C MET A 284 2.76 4.69 -13.51
N LEU A 285 2.16 5.67 -14.18
CA LEU A 285 1.63 5.50 -15.54
C LEU A 285 2.75 5.15 -16.52
N TRP A 286 3.87 5.86 -16.45
CA TRP A 286 5.03 5.59 -17.32
C TRP A 286 5.62 4.21 -17.05
N LEU A 287 5.81 3.83 -15.78
CA LEU A 287 6.30 2.51 -15.39
C LEU A 287 5.34 1.39 -15.80
N GLY A 288 4.03 1.60 -15.65
CA GLY A 288 3.02 0.62 -16.02
C GLY A 288 3.10 0.24 -17.52
N VAL A 289 3.23 1.26 -18.40
CA VAL A 289 3.37 1.04 -19.85
C VAL A 289 4.69 0.35 -20.21
N ARG A 290 5.77 0.60 -19.45
CA ARG A 290 7.12 0.09 -19.77
C ARG A 290 7.57 -1.11 -18.95
N SER A 291 6.78 -1.55 -17.99
CA SER A 291 7.15 -2.60 -17.02
C SER A 291 7.64 -3.91 -17.64
N THR A 292 7.10 -4.28 -18.81
CA THR A 292 7.49 -5.49 -19.56
C THR A 292 8.86 -5.38 -20.24
N ARG A 293 9.36 -4.15 -20.47
CA ARG A 293 10.64 -3.88 -21.15
C ARG A 293 11.76 -3.54 -20.19
N LEU A 294 11.45 -3.36 -18.90
CA LEU A 294 12.42 -2.94 -17.90
C LEU A 294 13.03 -4.15 -17.19
N ASP A 295 14.33 -4.10 -16.93
CA ASP A 295 15.02 -5.03 -16.04
C ASP A 295 14.60 -4.74 -14.58
N LYS A 296 13.59 -5.45 -14.10
CA LYS A 296 12.96 -5.24 -12.80
C LYS A 296 13.95 -5.36 -11.64
N ALA A 297 14.93 -6.27 -11.73
CA ALA A 297 15.94 -6.45 -10.69
C ALA A 297 16.84 -5.21 -10.56
N ARG A 298 17.30 -4.66 -11.69
CA ARG A 298 18.12 -3.44 -11.71
C ARG A 298 17.33 -2.22 -11.24
N TRP A 299 16.10 -2.07 -11.69
CA TRP A 299 15.25 -0.95 -11.30
C TRP A 299 14.93 -0.96 -9.81
N LEU A 300 14.63 -2.12 -9.22
CA LEU A 300 14.43 -2.24 -7.77
C LEU A 300 15.72 -1.98 -6.98
N THR A 301 16.88 -2.43 -7.50
CA THR A 301 18.17 -2.12 -6.89
C THR A 301 18.45 -0.62 -6.92
N ALA A 302 18.26 0.04 -8.07
CA ALA A 302 18.40 1.50 -8.18
C ALA A 302 17.41 2.23 -7.27
N CYS A 303 16.18 1.74 -7.18
CA CYS A 303 15.15 2.27 -6.29
C CYS A 303 15.59 2.24 -4.81
N ALA A 304 16.21 1.17 -4.34
CA ALA A 304 16.74 1.10 -2.98
C ALA A 304 17.87 2.11 -2.74
N ALA A 305 18.73 2.37 -3.75
CA ALA A 305 19.74 3.44 -3.67
C ALA A 305 19.10 4.84 -3.63
N VAL A 306 18.07 5.10 -4.44
CA VAL A 306 17.29 6.35 -4.41
C VAL A 306 16.62 6.53 -3.04
N HIS A 307 16.11 5.46 -2.44
CA HIS A 307 15.51 5.49 -1.11
C HIS A 307 16.54 5.86 -0.03
N ALA A 308 17.76 5.29 -0.11
CA ALA A 308 18.86 5.67 0.78
C ALA A 308 19.23 7.15 0.61
N ALA A 309 19.32 7.65 -0.64
CA ALA A 309 19.59 9.05 -0.92
C ALA A 309 18.48 9.97 -0.38
N TYR A 310 17.23 9.58 -0.47
CA TYR A 310 16.10 10.28 0.14
C TYR A 310 16.28 10.43 1.66
N PHE A 311 16.65 9.37 2.36
CA PHE A 311 16.85 9.41 3.81
C PHE A 311 18.09 10.19 4.22
N ILE A 312 19.18 10.14 3.44
CA ILE A 312 20.35 11.02 3.66
C ILE A 312 19.91 12.47 3.53
N GLY A 313 19.13 12.78 2.49
CA GLY A 313 18.56 14.10 2.30
C GLY A 313 17.74 14.55 3.51
N LEU A 314 16.79 13.72 3.99
CA LEU A 314 15.96 14.05 5.15
C LEU A 314 16.78 14.25 6.44
N ALA A 315 17.81 13.45 6.66
CA ALA A 315 18.70 13.60 7.83
C ALA A 315 19.52 14.90 7.78
N ALA A 316 19.84 15.38 6.57
CA ALA A 316 20.61 16.61 6.33
C ALA A 316 19.77 17.90 6.30
N VAL A 317 18.44 17.80 6.19
CA VAL A 317 17.54 18.96 6.12
C VAL A 317 17.69 19.84 7.36
N THR A 318 17.80 21.16 7.14
CA THR A 318 17.84 22.18 8.19
C THR A 318 16.69 23.17 8.10
N ARG A 319 16.00 23.24 6.96
CA ARG A 319 14.88 24.13 6.69
C ARG A 319 13.73 23.38 6.02
N VAL A 320 12.51 23.76 6.32
CA VAL A 320 11.29 23.09 5.82
C VAL A 320 11.26 23.03 4.28
N ASP A 321 11.67 24.11 3.61
CA ASP A 321 11.64 24.22 2.15
C ASP A 321 12.48 23.14 1.44
N MET A 322 13.54 22.66 2.09
CA MET A 322 14.43 21.62 1.56
C MET A 322 13.75 20.26 1.47
N ILE A 323 12.60 20.05 2.13
CA ILE A 323 11.85 18.79 2.07
C ILE A 323 11.14 18.62 0.72
N LEU A 324 10.69 19.72 0.11
CA LEU A 324 9.90 19.65 -1.14
C LEU A 324 10.65 18.97 -2.29
N PRO A 325 11.90 19.33 -2.63
CA PRO A 325 12.62 18.65 -3.71
C PRO A 325 12.88 17.17 -3.42
N LEU A 326 13.01 16.79 -2.14
CA LEU A 326 13.19 15.39 -1.77
C LEU A 326 11.95 14.54 -2.06
N GLN A 327 10.76 15.14 -2.18
CA GLN A 327 9.53 14.39 -2.50
C GLN A 327 9.57 13.75 -3.90
N LEU A 328 10.41 14.26 -4.81
CA LEU A 328 10.66 13.60 -6.10
C LEU A 328 11.29 12.22 -5.90
N LEU A 329 12.25 12.09 -4.98
CA LEU A 329 12.87 10.80 -4.66
C LEU A 329 11.87 9.85 -4.00
N SER A 330 11.04 10.37 -3.08
CA SER A 330 9.96 9.61 -2.45
C SER A 330 8.98 9.07 -3.49
N ALA A 331 8.51 9.92 -4.40
CA ALA A 331 7.59 9.53 -5.48
C ALA A 331 8.20 8.45 -6.39
N CYS A 332 9.49 8.57 -6.75
CA CYS A 332 10.22 7.53 -7.48
C CYS A 332 10.18 6.18 -6.76
N VAL A 333 10.47 6.18 -5.46
CA VAL A 333 10.51 4.96 -4.66
C VAL A 333 9.13 4.30 -4.60
N VAL A 334 8.08 5.05 -4.30
CA VAL A 334 6.72 4.52 -4.21
C VAL A 334 6.25 3.99 -5.56
N ALA A 335 6.47 4.72 -6.65
CA ALA A 335 6.08 4.29 -7.99
C ALA A 335 6.79 3.00 -8.42
N ILE A 336 8.10 2.91 -8.22
CA ILE A 336 8.89 1.74 -8.63
C ILE A 336 8.53 0.52 -7.77
N THR A 337 8.45 0.66 -6.45
CA THR A 337 8.11 -0.46 -5.56
C THR A 337 6.71 -0.98 -5.79
N SER A 338 5.74 -0.10 -6.02
CA SER A 338 4.34 -0.49 -6.27
C SER A 338 4.17 -1.17 -7.62
N CYS A 339 4.80 -0.66 -8.68
CA CYS A 339 4.65 -1.21 -10.03
C CYS A 339 5.55 -2.42 -10.29
N LEU A 340 6.84 -2.32 -9.95
CA LEU A 340 7.81 -3.35 -10.29
C LEU A 340 8.03 -4.36 -9.16
N GLY A 341 7.79 -4.01 -7.90
CA GLY A 341 7.96 -4.92 -6.77
C GLY A 341 7.05 -6.14 -6.87
N MET A 342 5.74 -5.92 -7.09
CA MET A 342 4.77 -7.01 -7.23
C MET A 342 5.08 -7.88 -8.46
N THR A 343 5.33 -7.27 -9.62
CA THR A 343 5.63 -8.00 -10.86
C THR A 343 6.93 -8.80 -10.74
N ARG A 344 7.95 -8.28 -10.03
CA ARG A 344 9.20 -9.01 -9.76
C ARG A 344 8.96 -10.26 -8.92
N VAL A 345 8.17 -10.18 -7.85
CA VAL A 345 7.86 -11.35 -7.02
C VAL A 345 7.07 -12.40 -7.84
N CYS A 346 6.16 -11.96 -8.70
CA CYS A 346 5.44 -12.87 -9.61
C CYS A 346 6.38 -13.54 -10.63
N ASP A 347 7.35 -12.81 -11.20
CA ASP A 347 8.35 -13.37 -12.12
C ASP A 347 9.25 -14.43 -11.44
N LEU A 348 9.58 -14.25 -10.15
CA LEU A 348 10.34 -15.21 -9.39
C LEU A 348 9.54 -16.48 -9.03
N MET A 349 8.21 -16.42 -9.08
CA MET A 349 7.29 -17.51 -8.74
C MET A 349 6.24 -17.75 -9.84
N PRO A 350 6.63 -18.05 -11.08
CA PRO A 350 5.71 -18.09 -12.23
C PRO A 350 4.63 -19.18 -12.11
N THR A 351 4.93 -20.27 -11.39
CA THR A 351 4.00 -21.38 -11.18
C THR A 351 2.96 -21.13 -10.10
N ARG A 352 3.12 -20.06 -9.28
CA ARG A 352 2.26 -19.74 -8.13
C ARG A 352 1.99 -18.23 -8.01
N PRO A 353 1.36 -17.58 -9.01
CA PRO A 353 1.17 -16.13 -9.03
C PRO A 353 0.31 -15.61 -7.86
N GLY A 354 -0.69 -16.37 -7.43
CA GLY A 354 -1.50 -16.02 -6.26
C GLY A 354 -0.69 -15.99 -4.97
N THR A 355 0.18 -16.98 -4.75
CA THR A 355 1.08 -17.01 -3.59
C THR A 355 2.09 -15.86 -3.64
N ALA A 356 2.65 -15.56 -4.82
CA ALA A 356 3.57 -14.45 -5.04
C ALA A 356 2.94 -13.10 -4.65
N THR A 357 1.73 -12.85 -5.13
CA THR A 357 0.95 -11.65 -4.80
C THR A 357 0.66 -11.55 -3.31
N ALA A 358 0.24 -12.65 -2.67
CA ALA A 358 -0.01 -12.68 -1.23
C ALA A 358 1.25 -12.39 -0.41
N MET A 359 2.40 -12.96 -0.81
CA MET A 359 3.69 -12.69 -0.17
C MET A 359 4.09 -11.22 -0.31
N PHE A 360 3.93 -10.62 -1.49
CA PHE A 360 4.20 -9.20 -1.70
C PHE A 360 3.38 -8.31 -0.77
N PHE A 361 2.07 -8.52 -0.67
CA PHE A 361 1.24 -7.74 0.25
C PHE A 361 1.56 -8.00 1.73
N SER A 362 2.04 -9.20 2.06
CA SER A 362 2.49 -9.51 3.42
C SER A 362 3.72 -8.70 3.82
N THR A 363 4.65 -8.40 2.89
CA THR A 363 5.82 -7.55 3.19
C THR A 363 5.39 -6.14 3.63
N ALA A 364 4.42 -5.55 2.92
CA ALA A 364 3.88 -4.24 3.26
C ALA A 364 3.21 -4.23 4.64
N ARG A 365 2.46 -5.29 4.98
CA ARG A 365 1.80 -5.42 6.29
C ARG A 365 2.81 -5.54 7.44
N VAL A 366 3.83 -6.40 7.27
CA VAL A 366 4.91 -6.55 8.27
C VAL A 366 5.65 -5.22 8.45
N GLY A 367 6.01 -4.55 7.36
CA GLY A 367 6.64 -3.24 7.41
C GLY A 367 5.79 -2.21 8.15
N SER A 368 4.49 -2.16 7.88
CA SER A 368 3.56 -1.22 8.53
C SER A 368 3.42 -1.47 10.04
N ILE A 369 3.31 -2.73 10.48
CA ILE A 369 3.19 -3.06 11.90
C ILE A 369 4.48 -2.71 12.64
N ALA A 370 5.63 -3.07 12.10
CA ALA A 370 6.92 -2.85 12.75
C ALA A 370 7.32 -1.36 12.78
N SER A 371 6.93 -0.58 11.76
CA SER A 371 7.39 0.79 11.59
C SER A 371 7.01 1.73 12.74
N GLY A 372 5.82 1.57 13.32
CA GLY A 372 5.32 2.46 14.37
C GLY A 372 6.21 2.44 15.61
N VAL A 373 6.35 1.28 16.25
CA VAL A 373 7.17 1.14 17.46
C VAL A 373 8.64 1.44 17.19
N LEU A 374 9.20 0.90 16.08
CA LEU A 374 10.61 1.10 15.77
C LEU A 374 10.94 2.57 15.51
N SER A 375 10.14 3.26 14.69
CA SER A 375 10.37 4.67 14.40
C SER A 375 10.11 5.56 15.62
N GLY A 376 9.05 5.27 16.39
CA GLY A 376 8.75 6.00 17.62
C GLY A 376 9.86 5.85 18.66
N ALA A 377 10.37 4.63 18.88
CA ALA A 377 11.49 4.38 19.78
C ALA A 377 12.78 5.09 19.29
N CYS A 378 13.08 5.01 17.99
CA CYS A 378 14.25 5.70 17.44
C CYS A 378 14.14 7.24 17.60
N VAL A 379 12.96 7.82 17.39
CA VAL A 379 12.76 9.26 17.58
C VAL A 379 12.93 9.66 19.05
N ASP A 380 12.39 8.86 19.95
CA ASP A 380 12.44 9.13 21.40
C ASP A 380 13.86 9.03 21.96
N LEU A 381 14.63 8.02 21.53
CA LEU A 381 15.98 7.76 22.00
C LEU A 381 17.07 8.60 21.30
N PHE A 382 16.95 8.80 19.99
CA PHE A 382 18.02 9.33 19.15
C PHE A 382 17.62 10.59 18.34
N GLY A 383 16.32 10.93 18.36
CA GLY A 383 15.77 12.07 17.62
C GLY A 383 15.50 11.77 16.13
N TYR A 384 14.91 12.75 15.46
CA TYR A 384 14.41 12.61 14.08
C TYR A 384 15.49 12.30 13.05
N ARG A 385 16.64 13.00 13.12
CA ARG A 385 17.72 12.82 12.14
C ARG A 385 18.35 11.44 12.21
N ALA A 386 18.56 10.94 13.42
CA ALA A 386 19.09 9.58 13.62
C ALA A 386 18.08 8.51 13.16
N THR A 387 16.79 8.75 13.33
CA THR A 387 15.75 7.86 12.80
C THR A 387 15.81 7.75 11.27
N PHE A 388 15.98 8.89 10.55
CA PHE A 388 16.17 8.86 9.11
C PHE A 388 17.49 8.21 8.69
N ALA A 389 18.56 8.39 9.47
CA ALA A 389 19.83 7.68 9.25
C ALA A 389 19.63 6.15 9.42
N GLY A 390 18.85 5.72 10.40
CA GLY A 390 18.46 4.31 10.56
C GLY A 390 17.65 3.79 9.37
N CYS A 391 16.69 4.56 8.87
CA CYS A 391 15.94 4.21 7.65
C CYS A 391 16.86 4.14 6.41
N CYS A 392 17.89 5.01 6.32
CA CYS A 392 18.93 4.90 5.30
C CYS A 392 19.67 3.56 5.41
N GLY A 393 20.05 3.14 6.63
CA GLY A 393 20.64 1.82 6.87
C GLY A 393 19.77 0.68 6.35
N LEU A 394 18.46 0.71 6.61
CA LEU A 394 17.51 -0.29 6.08
C LEU A 394 17.47 -0.30 4.54
N ALA A 395 17.46 0.89 3.92
CA ALA A 395 17.48 1.02 2.47
C ALA A 395 18.80 0.51 1.85
N LEU A 396 19.95 0.74 2.50
CA LEU A 396 21.25 0.21 2.07
C LEU A 396 21.32 -1.33 2.20
N VAL A 397 20.75 -1.90 3.26
CA VAL A 397 20.63 -3.36 3.40
C VAL A 397 19.74 -3.93 2.27
N ALA A 398 18.61 -3.28 1.99
CA ALA A 398 17.75 -3.66 0.87
C ALA A 398 18.48 -3.57 -0.47
N PHE A 399 19.26 -2.52 -0.69
CA PHE A 399 20.12 -2.35 -1.86
C PHE A 399 21.13 -3.51 -1.99
N ALA A 400 21.83 -3.86 -0.91
CA ALA A 400 22.81 -4.94 -0.93
C ALA A 400 22.17 -6.31 -1.26
N LEU A 401 20.97 -6.58 -0.72
CA LEU A 401 20.23 -7.81 -1.00
C LEU A 401 19.82 -7.89 -2.48
N LEU A 402 19.24 -6.82 -3.03
CA LEU A 402 18.78 -6.75 -4.42
C LEU A 402 19.97 -6.75 -5.41
N ALA A 403 21.07 -6.08 -5.08
CA ALA A 403 22.27 -6.06 -5.91
C ALA A 403 22.91 -7.45 -6.06
N ARG A 404 22.84 -8.29 -5.01
CA ARG A 404 23.29 -9.68 -5.09
C ARG A 404 22.45 -10.50 -6.07
N ASP A 405 21.13 -10.30 -6.08
CA ASP A 405 20.24 -10.99 -7.02
C ASP A 405 20.48 -10.55 -8.46
N ALA A 406 20.61 -9.24 -8.70
CA ALA A 406 20.90 -8.70 -10.03
C ALA A 406 22.26 -9.18 -10.61
N ARG A 407 23.25 -9.45 -9.76
CA ARG A 407 24.55 -10.03 -10.19
C ARG A 407 24.46 -11.51 -10.48
N GLY A 408 23.73 -12.28 -9.66
CA GLY A 408 23.54 -13.71 -9.85
C GLY A 408 22.84 -14.05 -11.17
N GLU A 409 21.85 -13.23 -11.57
CA GLU A 409 21.15 -13.38 -12.86
C GLU A 409 22.07 -13.14 -14.07
N ARG A 410 23.05 -12.25 -13.96
CA ARG A 410 24.03 -11.99 -15.03
C ARG A 410 25.03 -13.12 -15.17
N GLY A 411 25.52 -13.70 -14.05
CA GLY A 411 26.44 -14.82 -14.07
C GLY A 411 25.83 -16.04 -14.76
N GLY A 412 24.57 -16.38 -14.42
CA GLY A 412 23.86 -17.50 -15.04
C GLY A 412 23.56 -17.29 -16.53
N ALA A 413 23.30 -16.05 -16.97
CA ALA A 413 23.08 -15.74 -18.39
C ALA A 413 24.36 -15.80 -19.21
N SER A 414 25.51 -15.44 -18.61
CA SER A 414 26.84 -15.52 -19.27
C SER A 414 27.27 -16.98 -19.48
N ASP A 415 27.05 -17.84 -18.47
CA ASP A 415 27.41 -19.27 -18.55
C ASP A 415 26.53 -20.02 -19.56
N ALA A 416 25.26 -19.65 -19.68
CA ALA A 416 24.35 -20.24 -20.68
C ALA A 416 24.71 -19.86 -22.13
N SER A 417 25.29 -18.66 -22.33
CA SER A 417 25.75 -18.24 -23.67
C SER A 417 27.10 -18.79 -24.06
N GLY A 418 27.93 -19.17 -23.08
CA GLY A 418 29.26 -19.76 -23.31
C GLY A 418 29.24 -21.25 -23.68
N THR A 419 28.15 -21.98 -23.40
CA THR A 419 28.03 -23.41 -23.70
C THR A 419 27.39 -23.74 -25.05
N ALA A 420 26.96 -22.75 -25.82
CA ALA A 420 26.45 -22.91 -27.18
C ALA A 420 27.56 -22.74 -28.23
N GLU A 421 28.64 -23.54 -28.15
CA GLU A 421 29.58 -23.70 -29.26
C GLU A 421 28.92 -24.58 -30.31
N PRO A 422 28.81 -24.14 -31.58
CA PRO A 422 28.20 -24.97 -32.61
C PRO A 422 29.11 -26.15 -32.93
N ALA A 423 28.65 -27.36 -32.62
CA ALA A 423 29.22 -28.59 -33.15
C ALA A 423 29.23 -28.52 -34.68
N ARG A 424 30.33 -28.11 -35.28
CA ARG A 424 30.60 -28.25 -36.68
C ARG A 424 30.59 -29.75 -37.00
N ARG A 425 29.45 -30.25 -37.50
CA ARG A 425 29.39 -31.54 -38.18
C ARG A 425 30.27 -31.47 -39.40
N ARG A 426 31.44 -32.17 -39.34
CA ARG A 426 32.17 -32.59 -40.53
C ARG A 426 31.23 -33.54 -41.29
N PHE A 427 30.75 -33.09 -42.43
CA PHE A 427 30.24 -33.98 -43.44
C PHE A 427 31.46 -34.55 -44.20
N ASP A 428 31.86 -35.77 -43.85
CA ASP A 428 32.71 -36.56 -44.71
C ASP A 428 31.81 -37.19 -45.79
N ALA A 429 32.09 -36.86 -47.05
CA ALA A 429 31.45 -37.47 -48.20
C ALA A 429 32.05 -38.83 -48.46
N PRO A 430 31.27 -39.86 -48.79
CA PRO A 430 31.79 -41.12 -49.28
C PRO A 430 32.08 -41.03 -50.79
N HIS A 431 33.22 -41.66 -51.19
CA HIS A 431 33.57 -41.97 -52.57
C HIS A 431 32.62 -43.00 -53.18
#